data_d7d562c766bb445c498238ca79f24230
#
_entry.id   d7d562c766bb445c498238ca79f24230
#
_cell.length_a   1.000
_cell.length_b   1.000
_cell.length_c   1.000
_cell.angle_alpha   90.00
_cell.angle_beta   90.00
_cell.angle_gamma   90.00
#
_symmetry.space_group_name_H-M   'P 1'
#
loop_
_entity.id
_entity.type
_entity.pdbx_description
1 polymer ?
#
loop_
_entity_poly.entity_id
_entity_poly.type
_entity_poly.pdbx_seq_one_letter_code
_entity_poly.pdbx_strand_id
1 'polypeptide(L)'
;MPWVFIDEFARLGFALDVDKHEFPIKPGLPKSSLQINLPADRKWIGIAPFAAHPGKVYPLDLMQKVVGYLQQQHSVFLFGHGPKEAAQIHVWAKAYHHVIPHALGMPFSDQLDLIANLDAMISMDSANGHLAANFGVPVITLWGMTHPFLGFSAFGQNNQLLVDREKFPKVPTSVYGKKVPKGYRDAMRTITPEEVIEIVLKKI
;
A
#
# COMPACT_ATOMS: atom_id res chain seq x y z
N MET A 1 -2.64 9.74 -14.93
CA MET A 1 -1.46 10.58 -15.20
C MET A 1 -0.39 9.95 -16.09
N PRO A 2 -0.17 8.64 -16.21
CA PRO A 2 0.84 8.14 -17.15
C PRO A 2 0.65 8.70 -18.57
N TRP A 3 -0.58 8.80 -19.04
CA TRP A 3 -0.92 9.30 -20.38
C TRP A 3 -0.42 10.72 -20.66
N VAL A 4 -0.44 11.64 -19.68
CA VAL A 4 0.10 13.00 -19.87
C VAL A 4 1.60 12.97 -20.13
N PHE A 5 2.33 12.14 -19.40
CA PHE A 5 3.77 11.97 -19.62
C PHE A 5 4.06 11.33 -20.98
N ILE A 6 3.27 10.32 -21.37
CA ILE A 6 3.39 9.66 -22.68
C ILE A 6 3.21 10.67 -23.79
N ASP A 7 2.18 11.52 -23.71
CA ASP A 7 1.91 12.56 -24.69
C ASP A 7 3.05 13.59 -24.76
N GLU A 8 3.59 14.01 -23.59
CA GLU A 8 4.70 14.96 -23.57
C GLU A 8 6.00 14.33 -24.11
N PHE A 9 6.31 13.08 -23.78
CA PHE A 9 7.46 12.38 -24.35
C PHE A 9 7.30 12.20 -25.87
N ALA A 10 6.09 11.88 -26.35
CA ALA A 10 5.81 11.76 -27.77
C ALA A 10 6.04 13.09 -28.52
N ARG A 11 5.64 14.24 -27.92
CA ARG A 11 5.92 15.58 -28.47
C ARG A 11 7.41 15.91 -28.55
N LEU A 12 8.21 15.32 -27.66
CA LEU A 12 9.67 15.44 -27.67
C LEU A 12 10.35 14.45 -28.61
N GLY A 13 9.59 13.65 -29.35
CA GLY A 13 10.11 12.64 -30.29
C GLY A 13 10.41 11.26 -29.67
N PHE A 14 10.02 11.03 -28.40
CA PHE A 14 10.18 9.75 -27.73
C PHE A 14 8.84 9.03 -27.62
N ALA A 15 8.58 8.07 -28.50
CA ALA A 15 7.38 7.24 -28.40
C ALA A 15 7.51 6.22 -27.27
N LEU A 16 6.60 6.31 -26.29
CA LEU A 16 6.50 5.35 -25.19
C LEU A 16 5.28 4.45 -25.40
N ASP A 17 5.51 3.15 -25.39
CA ASP A 17 4.46 2.14 -25.48
C ASP A 17 4.25 1.50 -24.09
N VAL A 18 3.14 1.87 -23.44
CA VAL A 18 2.83 1.36 -22.08
C VAL A 18 2.45 -0.10 -22.07
N ASP A 19 2.02 -0.66 -23.20
CA ASP A 19 1.64 -2.07 -23.29
C ASP A 19 2.88 -2.98 -23.42
N LYS A 20 4.04 -2.39 -23.73
CA LYS A 20 5.33 -3.07 -23.82
C LYS A 20 6.26 -2.76 -22.64
N HIS A 21 5.71 -2.24 -21.53
CA HIS A 21 6.53 -1.96 -20.37
C HIS A 21 7.03 -3.27 -19.74
N GLU A 22 8.28 -3.25 -19.29
CA GLU A 22 8.90 -4.35 -18.56
C GLU A 22 9.15 -3.94 -17.11
N PHE A 23 8.83 -4.83 -16.16
CA PHE A 23 9.17 -4.60 -14.77
C PHE A 23 10.67 -4.78 -14.55
N PRO A 24 11.30 -4.03 -13.64
CA PRO A 24 12.66 -4.31 -13.21
C PRO A 24 12.82 -5.76 -12.75
N ILE A 25 14.00 -6.32 -13.00
CA ILE A 25 14.34 -7.64 -12.47
C ILE A 25 14.26 -7.57 -10.94
N LYS A 26 13.53 -8.51 -10.34
CA LYS A 26 13.41 -8.59 -8.88
C LYS A 26 14.79 -8.86 -8.28
N PRO A 27 15.29 -8.01 -7.39
CA PRO A 27 16.54 -8.26 -6.70
C PRO A 27 16.42 -9.51 -5.82
N GLY A 28 17.51 -10.21 -5.62
CA GLY A 28 17.57 -11.25 -4.58
C GLY A 28 17.39 -10.61 -3.21
N LEU A 29 16.74 -11.32 -2.30
CA LEU A 29 16.62 -10.85 -0.93
C LEU A 29 18.01 -10.67 -0.31
N PRO A 30 18.31 -9.52 0.30
CA PRO A 30 19.60 -9.31 0.95
C PRO A 30 19.75 -10.34 2.07
N LYS A 31 20.72 -11.24 1.94
CA LYS A 31 21.00 -12.29 2.95
C LYS A 31 21.30 -11.72 4.34
N SER A 32 21.72 -10.45 4.40
CA SER A 32 22.10 -9.77 5.65
C SER A 32 20.92 -9.09 6.36
N SER A 33 19.84 -8.75 5.66
CA SER A 33 18.74 -7.99 6.24
C SER A 33 17.58 -8.86 6.72
N LEU A 34 17.48 -10.10 6.27
CA LEU A 34 16.47 -11.04 6.72
C LEU A 34 17.08 -12.15 7.58
N GLN A 35 17.61 -11.81 8.76
CA GLN A 35 17.85 -12.80 9.83
C GLN A 35 16.52 -13.35 10.41
N ILE A 36 15.46 -13.34 9.61
CA ILE A 36 14.14 -13.80 10.01
C ILE A 36 13.97 -15.19 9.42
N ASN A 37 13.83 -16.17 10.29
CA ASN A 37 13.50 -17.54 9.91
C ASN A 37 12.01 -17.56 9.54
N LEU A 38 11.68 -17.19 8.28
CA LEU A 38 10.32 -17.19 7.78
C LEU A 38 9.95 -18.58 7.28
N PRO A 39 8.74 -19.06 7.61
CA PRO A 39 8.23 -20.29 7.02
C PRO A 39 8.13 -20.15 5.50
N ALA A 40 8.67 -21.12 4.76
CA ALA A 40 8.76 -21.07 3.30
C ALA A 40 7.40 -21.23 2.61
N ASP A 41 6.39 -21.71 3.31
CA ASP A 41 5.02 -21.94 2.84
C ASP A 41 4.10 -20.74 2.99
N ARG A 42 4.60 -19.63 3.59
CA ARG A 42 3.79 -18.42 3.81
C ARG A 42 4.04 -17.38 2.73
N LYS A 43 2.95 -16.81 2.21
CA LYS A 43 2.98 -15.62 1.35
C LYS A 43 3.42 -14.39 2.14
N TRP A 44 4.07 -13.46 1.48
CA TRP A 44 4.60 -12.23 2.05
C TRP A 44 3.70 -11.06 1.69
N ILE A 45 3.04 -10.51 2.67
CA ILE A 45 2.12 -9.39 2.50
C ILE A 45 2.72 -8.14 3.12
N GLY A 46 2.94 -7.12 2.30
CA GLY A 46 3.32 -5.80 2.78
C GLY A 46 2.09 -4.99 3.19
N ILE A 47 2.16 -4.26 4.29
CA ILE A 47 1.12 -3.32 4.71
C ILE A 47 1.77 -1.99 5.06
N ALA A 48 1.41 -0.93 4.32
CA ALA A 48 1.79 0.45 4.57
C ALA A 48 0.55 1.24 5.06
N PRO A 49 0.23 1.18 6.37
CA PRO A 49 -1.05 1.64 6.91
C PRO A 49 -1.12 3.15 7.12
N PHE A 50 -0.03 3.87 6.85
CA PHE A 50 0.10 5.30 7.13
C PHE A 50 0.16 6.13 5.85
N ALA A 51 -0.12 7.41 5.97
CA ALA A 51 0.02 8.39 4.92
C ALA A 51 0.35 9.77 5.49
N ALA A 52 0.90 10.66 4.66
CA ALA A 52 1.28 12.01 5.06
C ALA A 52 0.11 12.88 5.57
N HIS A 53 -1.12 12.55 5.18
CA HIS A 53 -2.31 13.33 5.54
C HIS A 53 -3.39 12.47 6.19
N PRO A 54 -4.03 12.96 7.27
CA PRO A 54 -5.05 12.19 8.00
C PRO A 54 -6.22 11.70 7.16
N GLY A 55 -6.60 12.46 6.12
CA GLY A 55 -7.68 12.07 5.20
C GLY A 55 -7.36 10.88 4.30
N LYS A 56 -6.13 10.37 4.33
CA LYS A 56 -5.72 9.19 3.57
C LYS A 56 -5.48 7.96 4.46
N VAL A 57 -5.52 8.10 5.78
CA VAL A 57 -5.19 7.00 6.71
C VAL A 57 -6.44 6.20 7.01
N TYR A 58 -6.39 4.91 6.67
CA TYR A 58 -7.43 3.96 7.06
C TYR A 58 -7.47 3.81 8.58
N PRO A 59 -8.65 3.70 9.23
CA PRO A 59 -8.74 3.57 10.68
C PRO A 59 -7.87 2.42 11.20
N LEU A 60 -6.95 2.74 12.12
CA LEU A 60 -5.95 1.78 12.59
C LEU A 60 -6.56 0.58 13.33
N ASP A 61 -7.71 0.77 13.98
CA ASP A 61 -8.46 -0.31 14.61
C ASP A 61 -9.02 -1.30 13.57
N LEU A 62 -9.44 -0.83 12.40
CA LEU A 62 -9.86 -1.69 11.29
C LEU A 62 -8.66 -2.33 10.59
N MET A 63 -7.57 -1.57 10.40
CA MET A 63 -6.34 -2.14 9.85
C MET A 63 -5.77 -3.23 10.75
N GLN A 64 -5.87 -3.07 12.07
CA GLN A 64 -5.45 -4.11 13.02
C GLN A 64 -6.24 -5.42 12.83
N LYS A 65 -7.53 -5.36 12.49
CA LYS A 65 -8.32 -6.55 12.17
C LYS A 65 -7.81 -7.25 10.90
N VAL A 66 -7.46 -6.46 9.86
CA VAL A 66 -6.86 -6.97 8.63
C VAL A 66 -5.53 -7.67 8.93
N VAL A 67 -4.63 -6.99 9.67
CA VAL A 67 -3.33 -7.55 10.11
C VAL A 67 -3.54 -8.85 10.90
N GLY A 68 -4.44 -8.83 11.89
CA GLY A 68 -4.72 -9.98 12.76
C GLY A 68 -5.26 -11.19 12.01
N TYR A 69 -6.03 -10.98 10.94
CA TYR A 69 -6.51 -12.05 10.07
C TYR A 69 -5.39 -12.61 9.19
N LEU A 70 -4.74 -11.72 8.42
CA LEU A 70 -3.74 -12.13 7.42
C LEU A 70 -2.54 -12.85 8.04
N GLN A 71 -2.09 -12.42 9.23
CA GLN A 71 -0.96 -13.06 9.91
C GLN A 71 -1.20 -14.51 10.34
N GLN A 72 -2.45 -15.00 10.35
CA GLN A 72 -2.74 -16.39 10.71
C GLN A 72 -2.12 -17.37 9.69
N GLN A 73 -2.14 -17.02 8.40
CA GLN A 73 -1.67 -17.87 7.31
C GLN A 73 -0.51 -17.26 6.49
N HIS A 74 -0.21 -15.97 6.65
CA HIS A 74 0.77 -15.24 5.88
C HIS A 74 1.78 -14.53 6.77
N SER A 75 2.94 -14.16 6.21
CA SER A 75 3.92 -13.28 6.87
C SER A 75 3.60 -11.83 6.50
N VAL A 76 3.33 -10.99 7.50
CA VAL A 76 2.92 -9.60 7.31
C VAL A 76 4.06 -8.66 7.63
N PHE A 77 4.52 -7.90 6.64
CA PHE A 77 5.56 -6.89 6.77
C PHE A 77 4.94 -5.50 6.90
N LEU A 78 5.23 -4.81 7.99
CA LEU A 78 4.68 -3.48 8.26
C LEU A 78 5.68 -2.39 7.87
N PHE A 79 5.22 -1.44 7.08
CA PHE A 79 5.98 -0.30 6.61
C PHE A 79 5.52 0.98 7.31
N GLY A 80 6.47 1.78 7.78
CA GLY A 80 6.20 3.06 8.39
C GLY A 80 7.48 3.85 8.64
N HIS A 81 7.33 5.12 8.96
CA HIS A 81 8.44 6.03 9.17
C HIS A 81 8.24 6.91 10.41
N GLY A 82 9.34 7.16 11.11
CA GLY A 82 9.34 8.01 12.27
C GLY A 82 8.76 7.37 13.55
N PRO A 83 8.92 8.03 14.71
CA PRO A 83 8.70 7.40 16.01
C PRO A 83 7.24 7.03 16.30
N LYS A 84 6.28 7.82 15.79
CA LYS A 84 4.85 7.56 16.04
C LYS A 84 4.36 6.32 15.30
N GLU A 85 4.72 6.18 14.03
CA GLU A 85 4.35 5.01 13.21
C GLU A 85 5.08 3.77 13.71
N ALA A 86 6.36 3.90 14.04
CA ALA A 86 7.15 2.83 14.64
C ALA A 86 6.53 2.30 15.94
N ALA A 87 6.06 3.18 16.81
CA ALA A 87 5.39 2.78 18.05
C ALA A 87 4.15 1.92 17.77
N GLN A 88 3.31 2.32 16.81
CA GLN A 88 2.12 1.57 16.42
C GLN A 88 2.48 0.21 15.80
N ILE A 89 3.49 0.18 14.92
CA ILE A 89 3.99 -1.06 14.32
C ILE A 89 4.49 -2.03 15.40
N HIS A 90 5.25 -1.55 16.38
CA HIS A 90 5.73 -2.38 17.48
C HIS A 90 4.59 -2.95 18.35
N VAL A 91 3.51 -2.19 18.55
CA VAL A 91 2.31 -2.70 19.25
C VAL A 91 1.74 -3.91 18.51
N TRP A 92 1.58 -3.83 17.20
CA TRP A 92 1.04 -4.94 16.40
C TRP A 92 2.03 -6.12 16.30
N ALA A 93 3.32 -5.84 16.13
CA ALA A 93 4.34 -6.90 16.08
C ALA A 93 4.47 -7.67 17.41
N LYS A 94 4.16 -7.03 18.55
CA LYS A 94 4.10 -7.71 19.86
C LYS A 94 2.81 -8.53 20.03
N ALA A 95 1.72 -8.12 19.39
CA ALA A 95 0.43 -8.77 19.51
C ALA A 95 0.28 -10.01 18.61
N TYR A 96 1.07 -10.10 17.53
CA TYR A 96 0.90 -11.11 16.49
C TYR A 96 2.22 -11.77 16.10
N HIS A 97 2.25 -13.09 16.04
CA HIS A 97 3.48 -13.88 15.84
C HIS A 97 4.13 -13.73 14.46
N HIS A 98 3.32 -13.49 13.42
CA HIS A 98 3.79 -13.42 12.03
C HIS A 98 3.73 -12.01 11.46
N VAL A 99 3.77 -11.00 12.33
CA VAL A 99 3.87 -9.60 11.98
C VAL A 99 5.29 -9.11 12.20
N ILE A 100 5.89 -8.59 11.14
CA ILE A 100 7.32 -8.29 11.04
C ILE A 100 7.50 -6.78 10.90
N PRO A 101 8.06 -6.10 11.91
CA PRO A 101 8.30 -4.65 11.88
C PRO A 101 9.59 -4.29 11.13
N HIS A 102 10.06 -5.14 10.22
CA HIS A 102 11.44 -5.14 9.73
C HIS A 102 11.79 -3.95 8.84
N ALA A 103 10.79 -3.33 8.21
CA ALA A 103 11.02 -2.12 7.41
C ALA A 103 11.42 -0.89 8.26
N LEU A 104 11.28 -0.97 9.59
CA LEU A 104 11.72 0.09 10.49
C LEU A 104 13.25 0.08 10.63
N GLY A 105 13.89 1.18 10.23
CA GLY A 105 15.35 1.33 10.33
C GLY A 105 16.16 0.62 9.26
N MET A 106 15.54 -0.05 8.30
CA MET A 106 16.22 -0.59 7.13
C MET A 106 16.73 0.55 6.22
N PRO A 107 17.90 0.38 5.59
CA PRO A 107 18.29 1.20 4.44
C PRO A 107 17.20 1.17 3.35
N PHE A 108 17.04 2.27 2.63
CA PHE A 108 15.98 2.37 1.62
C PHE A 108 16.15 1.32 0.49
N SER A 109 17.38 1.01 0.10
CA SER A 109 17.69 -0.08 -0.85
C SER A 109 17.11 -1.41 -0.41
N ASP A 110 17.33 -1.76 0.86
CA ASP A 110 16.88 -3.03 1.42
C ASP A 110 15.34 -3.09 1.55
N GLN A 111 14.71 -1.92 1.80
CA GLN A 111 13.24 -1.82 1.76
C GLN A 111 12.70 -2.06 0.35
N LEU A 112 13.38 -1.55 -0.69
CA LEU A 112 13.00 -1.79 -2.09
C LEU A 112 13.13 -3.27 -2.45
N ASP A 113 14.21 -3.92 -2.02
CA ASP A 113 14.42 -5.34 -2.23
C ASP A 113 13.33 -6.18 -1.55
N LEU A 114 12.96 -5.83 -0.32
CA LEU A 114 11.84 -6.45 0.39
C LEU A 114 10.52 -6.25 -0.37
N ILE A 115 10.21 -5.00 -0.77
CA ILE A 115 8.99 -4.67 -1.50
C ILE A 115 8.90 -5.46 -2.81
N ALA A 116 9.99 -5.56 -3.57
CA ALA A 116 10.03 -6.29 -4.83
C ALA A 116 9.70 -7.78 -4.70
N ASN A 117 9.91 -8.35 -3.51
CA ASN A 117 9.69 -9.77 -3.23
C ASN A 117 8.37 -10.08 -2.50
N LEU A 118 7.51 -9.08 -2.26
CA LEU A 118 6.18 -9.29 -1.71
C LEU A 118 5.25 -9.98 -2.71
N ASP A 119 4.32 -10.78 -2.22
CA ASP A 119 3.23 -11.36 -3.01
C ASP A 119 2.08 -10.35 -3.21
N ALA A 120 1.87 -9.44 -2.25
CA ALA A 120 0.93 -8.33 -2.36
C ALA A 120 1.31 -7.17 -1.42
N MET A 121 0.82 -5.96 -1.74
CA MET A 121 0.97 -4.77 -0.91
C MET A 121 -0.39 -4.13 -0.65
N ILE A 122 -0.74 -3.94 0.63
CA ILE A 122 -1.85 -3.06 1.04
C ILE A 122 -1.25 -1.68 1.32
N SER A 123 -1.74 -0.66 0.65
CA SER A 123 -1.23 0.70 0.82
C SER A 123 -2.35 1.72 0.85
N MET A 124 -2.12 2.78 1.59
CA MET A 124 -2.87 4.02 1.39
C MET A 124 -2.47 4.64 0.04
N ASP A 125 -3.17 5.68 -0.39
CA ASP A 125 -2.68 6.57 -1.47
C ASP A 125 -1.37 7.23 -1.02
N SER A 126 -0.26 6.47 -1.13
CA SER A 126 1.07 6.78 -0.61
C SER A 126 2.20 6.14 -1.43
N ALA A 127 3.44 6.53 -1.18
CA ALA A 127 4.61 6.13 -1.95
C ALA A 127 4.83 4.60 -2.02
N ASN A 128 4.56 3.86 -0.93
CA ASN A 128 4.82 2.41 -0.88
C ASN A 128 4.01 1.63 -1.94
N GLY A 129 2.76 2.05 -2.22
CA GLY A 129 1.96 1.45 -3.29
C GLY A 129 2.60 1.64 -4.67
N HIS A 130 3.17 2.80 -4.95
CA HIS A 130 3.87 3.07 -6.20
C HIS A 130 5.17 2.27 -6.31
N LEU A 131 5.93 2.18 -5.21
CA LEU A 131 7.16 1.38 -5.19
C LEU A 131 6.87 -0.10 -5.46
N ALA A 132 5.84 -0.67 -4.83
CA ALA A 132 5.43 -2.04 -5.08
C ALA A 132 4.96 -2.27 -6.53
N ALA A 133 4.16 -1.35 -7.05
CA ALA A 133 3.67 -1.42 -8.43
C ALA A 133 4.81 -1.39 -9.46
N ASN A 134 5.88 -0.64 -9.20
CA ASN A 134 7.05 -0.58 -10.09
C ASN A 134 7.77 -1.93 -10.23
N PHE A 135 7.62 -2.84 -9.28
CA PHE A 135 8.15 -4.20 -9.35
C PHE A 135 7.11 -5.24 -9.79
N GLY A 136 5.93 -4.79 -10.22
CA GLY A 136 4.84 -5.70 -10.62
C GLY A 136 4.16 -6.41 -9.44
N VAL A 137 4.40 -5.98 -8.22
CA VAL A 137 3.70 -6.50 -7.03
C VAL A 137 2.24 -6.03 -7.07
N PRO A 138 1.24 -6.92 -6.90
CA PRO A 138 -0.14 -6.53 -6.79
C PRO A 138 -0.37 -5.55 -5.62
N VAL A 139 -0.99 -4.40 -5.90
CA VAL A 139 -1.27 -3.38 -4.87
C VAL A 139 -2.76 -3.24 -4.66
N ILE A 140 -3.18 -3.33 -3.41
CA ILE A 140 -4.51 -2.99 -2.94
C ILE A 140 -4.45 -1.60 -2.33
N THR A 141 -5.04 -0.61 -3.00
CA THR A 141 -5.00 0.78 -2.52
C THR A 141 -6.31 1.17 -1.84
N LEU A 142 -6.21 1.68 -0.61
CA LEU A 142 -7.33 2.21 0.15
C LEU A 142 -7.39 3.73 0.00
N TRP A 143 -8.50 4.23 -0.55
CA TRP A 143 -8.69 5.63 -0.85
C TRP A 143 -9.64 6.30 0.16
N GLY A 144 -9.13 7.33 0.81
CA GLY A 144 -9.88 8.14 1.76
C GLY A 144 -10.49 9.40 1.13
N MET A 145 -9.93 10.56 1.50
CA MET A 145 -10.39 11.88 0.98
C MET A 145 -9.83 12.20 -0.41
N THR A 146 -9.10 11.29 -1.02
CA THR A 146 -8.63 11.33 -2.42
C THR A 146 -9.37 10.28 -3.26
N HIS A 147 -9.07 10.18 -4.56
CA HIS A 147 -9.74 9.23 -5.45
C HIS A 147 -8.82 8.89 -6.65
N PRO A 148 -8.89 7.66 -7.19
CA PRO A 148 -8.08 7.25 -8.34
C PRO A 148 -8.18 8.19 -9.55
N PHE A 149 -9.36 8.75 -9.84
CA PHE A 149 -9.54 9.65 -10.99
C PHE A 149 -8.76 10.97 -10.88
N LEU A 150 -8.19 11.31 -9.72
CA LEU A 150 -7.23 12.41 -9.60
C LEU A 150 -5.88 12.09 -10.27
N GLY A 151 -5.69 10.87 -10.77
CA GLY A 151 -4.52 10.46 -11.52
C GLY A 151 -3.34 9.99 -10.66
N PHE A 152 -3.53 9.71 -9.38
CA PHE A 152 -2.50 9.24 -8.46
C PHE A 152 -2.50 7.73 -8.23
N SER A 153 -3.29 6.97 -9.00
CA SER A 153 -3.21 5.50 -8.94
C SER A 153 -1.84 5.00 -9.36
N ALA A 154 -1.34 3.98 -8.68
CA ALA A 154 -0.12 3.31 -9.06
C ALA A 154 -0.28 2.66 -10.44
N PHE A 155 0.79 2.70 -11.24
CA PHE A 155 0.77 2.22 -12.62
C PHE A 155 0.37 0.74 -12.72
N GLY A 156 -0.55 0.42 -13.63
CA GLY A 156 -1.00 -0.96 -13.89
C GLY A 156 -1.84 -1.58 -12.75
N GLN A 157 -2.24 -0.81 -11.72
CA GLN A 157 -2.94 -1.34 -10.55
C GLN A 157 -4.44 -1.00 -10.58
N ASN A 158 -5.28 -2.03 -10.46
CA ASN A 158 -6.74 -1.90 -10.55
C ASN A 158 -7.49 -2.29 -9.26
N ASN A 159 -6.78 -2.70 -8.21
CA ASN A 159 -7.40 -3.12 -6.94
C ASN A 159 -7.57 -1.89 -6.03
N GLN A 160 -8.67 -1.17 -6.23
CA GLN A 160 -8.96 0.10 -5.57
C GLN A 160 -10.17 -0.07 -4.64
N LEU A 161 -9.99 0.18 -3.35
CA LEU A 161 -11.08 0.26 -2.38
C LEU A 161 -11.37 1.72 -2.06
N LEU A 162 -12.61 2.11 -2.24
CA LEU A 162 -13.05 3.50 -2.21
C LEU A 162 -14.04 3.74 -1.07
N VAL A 163 -13.95 4.91 -0.47
CA VAL A 163 -15.01 5.41 0.40
C VAL A 163 -16.35 5.44 -0.34
N ASP A 164 -17.41 5.03 0.34
CA ASP A 164 -18.79 5.13 -0.16
C ASP A 164 -19.17 6.58 -0.45
N ARG A 165 -19.24 6.93 -1.72
CA ARG A 165 -19.53 8.28 -2.18
C ARG A 165 -21.02 8.64 -2.15
N GLU A 166 -21.91 7.69 -1.99
CA GLU A 166 -23.33 7.98 -1.76
C GLU A 166 -23.49 8.56 -0.35
N LYS A 167 -22.79 7.99 0.64
CA LYS A 167 -22.76 8.53 2.02
C LYS A 167 -21.85 9.75 2.17
N PHE A 168 -20.77 9.84 1.37
CA PHE A 168 -19.77 10.90 1.45
C PHE A 168 -19.54 11.58 0.10
N PRO A 169 -20.55 12.32 -0.43
CA PRO A 169 -20.53 12.81 -1.81
C PRO A 169 -19.49 13.88 -2.13
N LYS A 170 -18.85 14.50 -1.10
CA LYS A 170 -17.78 15.48 -1.30
C LYS A 170 -16.40 14.84 -1.56
N VAL A 171 -16.29 13.50 -1.55
CA VAL A 171 -15.04 12.83 -1.89
C VAL A 171 -14.87 12.80 -3.42
N PRO A 172 -13.70 13.22 -3.97
CA PRO A 172 -12.50 13.69 -3.26
C PRO A 172 -12.65 15.12 -2.72
N THR A 173 -12.15 15.35 -1.50
CA THR A 173 -12.26 16.67 -0.83
C THR A 173 -11.11 17.60 -1.16
N SER A 174 -10.00 17.05 -1.63
CA SER A 174 -8.81 17.76 -2.09
C SER A 174 -7.88 16.83 -2.86
N VAL A 175 -6.99 17.39 -3.65
CA VAL A 175 -6.00 16.64 -4.45
C VAL A 175 -5.08 15.80 -3.56
N TYR A 176 -4.69 16.32 -2.39
CA TYR A 176 -3.73 15.66 -1.48
C TYR A 176 -4.37 15.02 -0.24
N GLY A 177 -5.70 15.05 -0.09
CA GLY A 177 -6.36 14.48 1.10
C GLY A 177 -6.12 15.26 2.40
N LYS A 178 -5.67 16.54 2.32
CA LYS A 178 -5.41 17.40 3.50
C LYS A 178 -6.69 17.84 4.21
N LYS A 179 -7.77 18.00 3.46
CA LYS A 179 -9.04 18.52 3.98
C LYS A 179 -9.97 17.38 4.33
N VAL A 180 -10.30 17.26 5.60
CA VAL A 180 -11.32 16.34 6.10
C VAL A 180 -12.52 17.19 6.56
N PRO A 181 -13.62 17.24 5.81
CA PRO A 181 -14.79 18.02 6.19
C PRO A 181 -15.41 17.53 7.51
N LYS A 182 -16.16 18.41 8.16
CA LYS A 182 -16.93 18.01 9.36
C LYS A 182 -17.86 16.84 9.01
N GLY A 183 -17.87 15.79 9.81
CA GLY A 183 -18.67 14.58 9.57
C GLY A 183 -18.01 13.54 8.66
N TYR A 184 -16.80 13.79 8.10
CA TYR A 184 -16.13 12.87 7.16
C TYR A 184 -15.00 12.05 7.81
N ARG A 185 -14.75 12.19 9.12
CA ARG A 185 -13.68 11.46 9.80
C ARG A 185 -13.81 9.95 9.70
N ASP A 186 -15.06 9.47 9.68
CA ASP A 186 -15.37 8.04 9.62
C ASP A 186 -15.64 7.52 8.19
N ALA A 187 -15.41 8.35 7.18
CA ALA A 187 -15.72 7.97 5.80
C ALA A 187 -15.00 6.68 5.36
N MET A 188 -13.74 6.48 5.73
CA MET A 188 -13.01 5.27 5.41
C MET A 188 -13.50 4.01 6.14
N ARG A 189 -14.37 4.14 7.15
CA ARG A 189 -15.03 2.99 7.79
C ARG A 189 -16.09 2.34 6.90
N THR A 190 -16.42 2.95 5.77
CA THR A 190 -17.25 2.32 4.74
C THR A 190 -16.50 1.25 3.93
N ILE A 191 -15.18 1.23 3.99
CA ILE A 191 -14.35 0.12 3.51
C ILE A 191 -14.22 -0.85 4.68
N THR A 192 -14.76 -2.05 4.55
CA THR A 192 -14.72 -3.04 5.63
C THR A 192 -13.39 -3.82 5.64
N PRO A 193 -12.93 -4.32 6.80
CA PRO A 193 -11.77 -5.21 6.84
C PRO A 193 -11.95 -6.45 5.98
N GLU A 194 -13.16 -6.97 5.89
CA GLU A 194 -13.54 -8.16 5.12
C GLU A 194 -13.31 -7.93 3.61
N GLU A 195 -13.70 -6.76 3.08
CA GLU A 195 -13.43 -6.39 1.69
C GLU A 195 -11.94 -6.30 1.39
N VAL A 196 -11.15 -5.72 2.32
CA VAL A 196 -9.70 -5.64 2.18
C VAL A 196 -9.09 -7.04 2.14
N ILE A 197 -9.45 -7.90 3.08
CA ILE A 197 -8.96 -9.29 3.18
C ILE A 197 -9.33 -10.08 1.91
N GLU A 198 -10.58 -10.00 1.48
CA GLU A 198 -11.06 -10.74 0.30
C GLU A 198 -10.26 -10.39 -0.96
N ILE A 199 -10.00 -9.09 -1.20
CA ILE A 199 -9.21 -8.68 -2.36
C ILE A 199 -7.77 -9.17 -2.25
N VAL A 200 -7.15 -9.12 -1.09
CA VAL A 200 -5.79 -9.64 -0.88
C VAL A 200 -5.74 -11.13 -1.23
N LEU A 201 -6.65 -11.93 -0.64
CA LEU A 201 -6.67 -13.38 -0.85
C LEU A 201 -6.94 -13.78 -2.30
N LYS A 202 -7.60 -12.94 -3.10
CA LYS A 202 -7.78 -13.17 -4.53
C LYS A 202 -6.52 -12.89 -5.36
N LYS A 203 -5.49 -12.25 -4.79
CA LYS A 203 -4.29 -11.79 -5.51
C LYS A 203 -3.03 -12.59 -5.19
N ILE A 204 -3.05 -13.37 -4.12
CA ILE A 204 -1.94 -14.21 -3.65
C ILE A 204 -2.31 -15.70 -3.81
#